data_aa354772d4bb9dce920a1908ec284bef
#
_entry.id   aa354772d4bb9dce920a1908ec284bef
#
_cell.length_a   1.000
_cell.length_b   1.000
_cell.length_c   1.000
_cell.angle_alpha   90.00
_cell.angle_beta   90.00
_cell.angle_gamma   90.00
#
_symmetry.space_group_name_H-M   'P 1'
#
loop_
_entity.id
_entity.type
_entity.pdbx_description
1 polymer ?
#
loop_
_entity_poly.entity_id
_entity_poly.type
_entity_poly.pdbx_seq_one_letter_code
_entity_poly.pdbx_strand_id
1 'polypeptide(L)' 'MTEQEPWVSVDAVANHLGIARDTVYRWIESRGLPAHRIGRLWKFKLSQIDEWVEATGADTEGDGGA' A
#
# COMPACT_ATOMS: atom_id res chain seq x y z
N MET A 1 -2.01 7.12 23.24
CA MET A 1 -2.33 6.81 22.86
C MET A 1 -2.12 6.13 22.00
N THR A 2 -2.22 5.51 21.74
CA THR A 2 -1.81 4.77 21.08
C THR A 2 -2.69 4.10 20.35
N GLU A 3 -2.87 4.19 19.41
CA GLU A 3 -3.61 3.67 18.66
C GLU A 3 -3.10 2.54 18.08
N GLN A 4 -3.53 1.43 18.09
CA GLN A 4 -3.04 0.34 17.54
C GLN A 4 -3.74 0.12 16.28
N GLU A 5 -3.27 0.42 15.20
CA GLU A 5 -3.86 0.23 13.91
C GLU A 5 -3.72 -1.22 13.49
N PRO A 6 -4.76 -1.87 13.06
CA PRO A 6 -4.65 -3.27 12.67
C PRO A 6 -3.88 -3.44 11.37
N TRP A 7 -3.23 -4.57 11.24
CA TRP A 7 -2.56 -4.91 9.99
C TRP A 7 -3.62 -5.37 9.01
N VAL A 8 -3.48 -4.98 7.76
CA VAL A 8 -4.45 -5.35 6.73
C VAL A 8 -3.77 -6.08 5.60
N SER A 9 -4.56 -6.76 4.81
CA SER A 9 -4.03 -7.56 3.71
C SER A 9 -3.88 -6.72 2.45
N VAL A 10 -3.30 -7.33 1.44
CA VAL A 10 -3.12 -6.64 0.17
C VAL A 10 -4.47 -6.27 -0.42
N ASP A 11 -5.49 -7.10 -0.19
CA ASP A 11 -6.80 -6.78 -0.71
C ASP A 11 -7.32 -5.48 -0.13
N ALA A 12 -7.09 -5.26 1.14
CA ALA A 12 -7.55 -4.04 1.76
C ALA A 12 -6.83 -2.82 1.19
N VAL A 13 -5.54 -2.96 0.92
CA VAL A 13 -4.78 -1.86 0.35
C VAL A 13 -5.28 -1.56 -1.05
N ALA A 14 -5.48 -2.59 -1.85
CA ALA A 14 -5.94 -2.41 -3.22
C ALA A 14 -7.29 -1.71 -3.22
N ASN A 15 -8.17 -2.12 -2.32
CA ASN A 15 -9.45 -1.52 -2.23
C ASN A 15 -9.37 -0.08 -1.74
N HIS A 16 -8.54 0.17 -0.78
CA HIS A 16 -8.36 1.50 -0.22
C HIS A 16 -7.83 2.48 -1.28
N LEU A 17 -6.91 2.04 -2.10
CA LEU A 17 -6.34 2.91 -3.11
C LEU A 17 -7.08 2.84 -4.44
N GLY A 18 -7.97 1.88 -4.60
CA GLY A 18 -8.71 1.76 -5.84
C GLY A 18 -7.87 1.20 -6.97
N ILE A 19 -6.95 0.29 -6.67
CA ILE A 19 -6.08 -0.27 -7.69
C ILE A 19 -6.13 -1.79 -7.61
N ALA A 20 -5.53 -2.44 -8.57
CA ALA A 20 -5.52 -3.89 -8.59
C ALA A 20 -4.47 -4.43 -7.63
N ARG A 21 -4.66 -5.66 -7.17
CA ARG A 21 -3.68 -6.26 -6.29
C ARG A 21 -2.33 -6.38 -6.94
N ASP A 22 -2.31 -6.70 -8.22
CA ASP A 22 -1.05 -6.78 -8.91
C ASP A 22 -0.29 -5.48 -8.84
N THR A 23 -1.00 -4.37 -8.91
CA THR A 23 -0.36 -3.08 -8.84
C THR A 23 0.26 -2.87 -7.47
N VAL A 24 -0.40 -3.34 -6.40
CA VAL A 24 0.16 -3.21 -5.08
C VAL A 24 1.50 -3.94 -5.03
N TYR A 25 1.54 -5.17 -5.53
CA TYR A 25 2.79 -5.93 -5.50
C TYR A 25 3.87 -5.26 -6.33
N ARG A 26 3.48 -4.71 -7.46
CA ARG A 26 4.47 -4.04 -8.27
C ARG A 26 5.03 -2.83 -7.57
N TRP A 27 4.19 -2.08 -6.86
CA TRP A 27 4.65 -0.89 -6.19
C TRP A 27 5.53 -1.24 -4.99
N ILE A 28 5.31 -2.39 -4.36
CA ILE A 28 6.19 -2.81 -3.30
C ILE A 28 7.61 -2.94 -3.84
N GLU A 29 7.72 -3.50 -5.04
CA GLU A 29 9.03 -3.70 -5.58
C GLU A 29 9.62 -2.50 -6.27
N SER A 30 8.84 -1.73 -6.94
CA SER A 30 9.39 -0.67 -7.76
C SER A 30 9.27 0.72 -7.15
N ARG A 31 8.34 0.92 -6.23
CA ARG A 31 8.16 2.24 -5.68
C ARG A 31 8.35 2.30 -4.20
N GLY A 32 8.64 1.22 -3.57
CA GLY A 32 8.88 1.23 -2.14
C GLY A 32 7.64 1.38 -1.29
N LEU A 33 6.52 0.88 -1.78
CA LEU A 33 5.30 0.95 -1.00
C LEU A 33 5.53 0.28 0.34
N PRO A 34 5.12 0.90 1.44
CA PRO A 34 5.37 0.32 2.76
C PRO A 34 4.63 -0.99 2.94
N ALA A 35 5.37 -2.04 3.14
CA ALA A 35 4.81 -3.37 3.29
C ALA A 35 5.67 -4.15 4.27
N HIS A 36 5.05 -5.06 4.98
CA HIS A 36 5.77 -5.84 5.95
C HIS A 36 5.41 -7.31 5.77
N ARG A 37 6.40 -8.17 5.92
CA ARG A 37 6.16 -9.57 5.74
C ARG A 37 5.96 -10.18 7.08
N ILE A 38 4.83 -10.73 7.35
CA ILE A 38 4.56 -11.39 8.59
C ILE A 38 4.29 -12.83 8.27
N GLY A 39 5.25 -13.68 8.55
CA GLY A 39 5.16 -15.07 8.16
C GLY A 39 5.21 -15.16 6.66
N ARG A 40 4.19 -15.70 6.06
CA ARG A 40 4.21 -15.81 4.66
C ARG A 40 3.38 -14.78 4.00
N LEU A 41 2.77 -13.86 4.74
CA LEU A 41 1.83 -12.92 4.17
C LEU A 41 2.37 -11.52 4.20
N TRP A 42 1.99 -10.74 3.21
CA TRP A 42 2.28 -9.32 3.21
C TRP A 42 1.20 -8.63 4.00
N LYS A 43 1.60 -7.76 4.92
CA LYS A 43 0.65 -7.00 5.72
C LYS A 43 1.00 -5.53 5.63
N PHE A 44 0.00 -4.71 5.80
CA PHE A 44 0.15 -3.28 5.59
C PHE A 44 -0.59 -2.50 6.66
N LYS A 45 -0.22 -1.26 6.85
CA LYS A 45 -0.98 -0.36 7.70
C LYS A 45 -1.44 0.80 6.83
N LEU A 46 -2.73 1.03 6.82
CA LEU A 46 -3.28 2.01 5.90
C LEU A 46 -2.76 3.40 6.16
N SER A 47 -2.46 3.75 7.40
CA SER A 47 -1.91 5.06 7.66
C SER A 47 -0.55 5.24 6.99
N GLN A 48 0.25 4.18 6.96
CA GLN A 48 1.54 4.27 6.29
C GLN A 48 1.36 4.39 4.79
N ILE A 49 0.35 3.69 4.26
CA ILE A 49 0.07 3.76 2.83
C ILE A 49 -0.34 5.18 2.46
N ASP A 50 -1.20 5.79 3.26
CA ASP A 50 -1.64 7.14 2.97
C ASP A 50 -0.49 8.12 3.00
N GLU A 51 0.39 7.98 3.98
CA GLU A 51 1.52 8.87 4.07
C GLU A 51 2.45 8.69 2.89
N TRP A 52 2.64 7.45 2.47
CA TRP A 52 3.51 7.18 1.34
C TRP A 52 2.95 7.79 0.06
N VAL A 53 1.64 7.65 -0.12
CA VAL A 53 1.03 8.20 -1.31
C VAL A 53 1.17 9.71 -1.32
N GLU A 54 0.94 10.34 -0.17
CA GLU A 54 1.02 11.78 -0.11
C GLU A 54 2.45 12.25 -0.31
N ALA A 55 3.39 11.52 0.22
CA ALA A 55 4.77 11.93 0.12
C ALA A 55 5.33 11.73 -1.27
N THR A 56 4.88 10.71 -1.97
CA THR A 56 5.46 10.42 -3.26
C THR A 56 4.64 10.93 -4.42
N GLY A 57 3.42 11.32 -4.18
CA GLY A 57 2.59 11.74 -5.28
C GLY A 57 2.33 10.62 -6.23
N ALA A 58 2.23 9.43 -5.68
CA ALA A 58 2.12 8.29 -6.52
C ALA A 58 1.01 8.41 -7.51
N ASP A 59 0.10 9.25 -7.20
CA ASP A 59 -0.97 9.29 -8.05
C ASP A 59 -0.68 9.80 -9.34
N THR A 60 0.39 10.46 -9.48
CA THR A 60 0.54 11.08 -10.64
C THR A 60 1.01 10.21 -11.62
N GLU A 61 1.40 9.11 -11.41
CA GLU A 61 2.02 8.43 -12.32
C GLU A 61 1.20 7.82 -13.16
N GLY A 62 0.42 8.06 -13.35
CA GLY A 62 -0.30 7.54 -14.19
C GLY A 62 -0.31 6.20 -14.37
N ASP A 63 0.33 5.61 -13.93
CA ASP A 63 0.45 4.41 -14.15
C ASP A 63 -0.69 3.89 -13.94
N GLY A 64 -1.10 4.24 -13.20
CA GLY A 64 -2.06 3.66 -12.98
C GLY A 64 -2.93 3.80 -13.92
N GLY A 65 -2.94 4.48 -14.10
CA GLY A 65 -3.84 4.65 -14.78
C GLY A 65 -3.86 3.98 -15.66
N ALA A 66 -3.38 3.88 -15.64
CA ALA A 66 -3.55 3.37 -16.44
C ALA A 66 -3.58 3.12 -16.60
#